data_43907bfd25e917976c94e7f5db503e99
#
_entry.id   43907bfd25e917976c94e7f5db503e99
#
_cell.length_a   1.000
_cell.length_b   1.000
_cell.length_c   1.000
_cell.angle_alpha   90.00
_cell.angle_beta   90.00
_cell.angle_gamma   90.00
#
_symmetry.space_group_name_H-M   'P 1'
#
loop_
_entity.id
_entity.type
_entity.pdbx_description
1 polymer ?
#
loop_
_entity_poly.entity_id
_entity_poly.type
_entity_poly.pdbx_seq_one_letter_code
_entity_poly.pdbx_strand_id
1 'polypeptide(L)'
;IDACLVGSEMCIRDRPNNIIISSSTSGFMMSEIQTRCSTPERTVIGHPFNPPYILPLVEVVGGKKTSKSAVQWAFDFFKFSGKEPLILKKEVPGFVATRLQEALWREALHMVDNGEASPSDIDKALINGPAPRMVVQGQCMAFHVACGEGGMATNLDQFGPALKWPWTRLQAPELTTELRDKMVNGCNEMAGDTNFEILASKRDEAIVSVLNALKKKS
;
A
#
# COMPACT_ATOMS: atom_id res chain seq x y z
N ILE A 1 19.02 -1.84 -6.50
CA ILE A 1 18.39 -1.58 -7.80
C ILE A 1 18.96 -2.53 -8.85
N ASP A 2 20.28 -2.66 -8.95
CA ASP A 2 20.93 -3.49 -9.96
C ASP A 2 20.60 -4.99 -9.86
N ALA A 3 20.45 -5.54 -8.66
CA ALA A 3 20.09 -6.95 -8.47
C ALA A 3 18.67 -7.29 -8.97
N CYS A 4 17.71 -6.37 -8.81
CA CYS A 4 16.35 -6.55 -9.34
C CYS A 4 16.31 -6.44 -10.88
N LEU A 5 17.17 -5.59 -11.46
CA LEU A 5 17.26 -5.43 -12.91
C LEU A 5 17.88 -6.66 -13.56
N VAL A 6 18.92 -7.23 -12.99
CA VAL A 6 19.59 -8.46 -13.48
C VAL A 6 18.63 -9.65 -13.48
N GLY A 7 17.81 -9.83 -12.44
CA GLY A 7 16.79 -10.88 -12.40
C GLY A 7 15.75 -10.74 -13.50
N SER A 8 15.30 -9.53 -13.80
CA SER A 8 14.33 -9.25 -14.87
C SER A 8 14.90 -9.49 -16.26
N GLU A 9 16.17 -9.12 -16.50
CA GLU A 9 16.87 -9.40 -17.77
C GLU A 9 17.03 -10.90 -18.03
N MET A 10 17.43 -11.68 -17.02
CA MET A 10 17.55 -13.13 -17.12
C MET A 10 16.20 -13.78 -17.46
N CYS A 11 15.13 -13.43 -16.75
CA CYS A 11 13.79 -13.94 -17.02
C CYS A 11 13.32 -13.63 -18.44
N ILE A 12 13.66 -12.47 -18.99
CA ILE A 12 13.29 -12.07 -20.35
C ILE A 12 14.03 -12.89 -21.41
N ARG A 13 15.29 -13.23 -21.20
CA ARG A 13 16.09 -14.04 -22.13
C ARG A 13 15.61 -15.50 -22.18
N ASP A 14 15.25 -16.06 -21.01
CA ASP A 14 15.06 -17.50 -20.85
C ASP A 14 13.62 -17.95 -21.05
N ARG A 15 12.68 -17.02 -21.31
CA ARG A 15 11.26 -17.33 -21.48
C ARG A 15 10.80 -17.08 -22.91
N PRO A 16 9.87 -17.90 -23.41
CA PRO A 16 9.22 -17.66 -24.71
C PRO A 16 8.64 -16.25 -24.80
N ASN A 17 8.66 -15.66 -25.97
CA ASN A 17 8.25 -14.25 -26.18
C ASN A 17 6.78 -13.96 -25.88
N ASN A 18 5.93 -14.97 -25.80
CA ASN A 18 4.51 -14.86 -25.47
C ASN A 18 4.22 -14.90 -23.97
N ILE A 19 5.24 -15.08 -23.12
CA ILE A 19 5.07 -15.12 -21.66
C ILE A 19 5.14 -13.71 -21.10
N ILE A 20 4.13 -13.30 -20.32
CA ILE A 20 4.14 -12.06 -19.56
C ILE A 20 5.05 -12.21 -18.35
N ILE A 21 5.85 -11.18 -18.07
CA ILE A 21 6.77 -11.12 -16.94
C ILE A 21 6.26 -10.06 -15.99
N SER A 22 5.90 -10.51 -14.78
CA SER A 22 5.39 -9.64 -13.72
C SER A 22 6.43 -9.46 -12.63
N SER A 23 6.68 -8.21 -12.23
CA SER A 23 7.48 -7.86 -11.06
C SER A 23 6.57 -7.56 -9.87
N SER A 24 6.93 -8.06 -8.68
CA SER A 24 6.23 -7.77 -7.41
C SER A 24 6.85 -6.62 -6.63
N THR A 25 7.63 -5.77 -7.27
CA THR A 25 8.23 -4.59 -6.60
C THR A 25 7.18 -3.70 -5.97
N SER A 26 7.49 -3.15 -4.80
CA SER A 26 6.57 -2.32 -4.01
C SER A 26 6.62 -0.82 -4.34
N GLY A 27 7.52 -0.38 -5.23
CA GLY A 27 7.65 1.06 -5.46
C GLY A 27 8.45 1.49 -6.67
N PHE A 28 9.28 0.60 -7.23
CA PHE A 28 10.04 0.92 -8.45
C PHE A 28 9.13 0.97 -9.67
N MET A 29 9.35 1.95 -10.52
CA MET A 29 8.58 2.08 -11.75
C MET A 29 8.97 1.01 -12.77
N MET A 30 7.98 0.39 -13.42
CA MET A 30 8.23 -0.56 -14.50
C MET A 30 9.01 0.09 -15.65
N SER A 31 8.79 1.36 -15.90
CA SER A 31 9.55 2.13 -16.93
C SER A 31 11.06 2.13 -16.65
N GLU A 32 11.49 2.13 -15.41
CA GLU A 32 12.89 2.03 -15.02
C GLU A 32 13.41 0.59 -15.19
N ILE A 33 12.61 -0.39 -14.73
CA ILE A 33 12.94 -1.82 -14.87
C ILE A 33 13.06 -2.23 -16.34
N GLN A 34 12.23 -1.64 -17.22
CA GLN A 34 12.21 -1.93 -18.65
C GLN A 34 13.42 -1.43 -19.43
N THR A 35 14.23 -0.54 -18.87
CA THR A 35 15.26 0.18 -19.65
C THR A 35 16.21 -0.73 -20.40
N ARG A 36 16.50 -1.92 -19.84
CA ARG A 36 17.40 -2.91 -20.41
C ARG A 36 16.69 -4.14 -20.99
N CYS A 37 15.35 -4.15 -21.00
CA CYS A 37 14.58 -5.28 -21.49
C CYS A 37 14.55 -5.29 -23.03
N SER A 38 14.82 -6.45 -23.64
CA SER A 38 14.71 -6.64 -25.09
C SER A 38 13.25 -6.71 -25.57
N THR A 39 12.33 -7.14 -24.71
CA THR A 39 10.88 -7.26 -24.97
C THR A 39 10.08 -6.58 -23.86
N PRO A 40 10.19 -5.25 -23.70
CA PRO A 40 9.58 -4.53 -22.59
C PRO A 40 8.05 -4.48 -22.65
N GLU A 41 7.46 -4.71 -23.82
CA GLU A 41 6.00 -4.72 -24.04
C GLU A 41 5.27 -5.81 -23.26
N ARG A 42 5.96 -6.88 -22.86
CA ARG A 42 5.41 -8.00 -22.07
C ARG A 42 5.72 -7.93 -20.59
N THR A 43 6.32 -6.85 -20.12
CA THR A 43 6.63 -6.66 -18.69
C THR A 43 5.56 -5.80 -18.00
N VAL A 44 5.19 -6.15 -16.78
CA VAL A 44 4.16 -5.47 -15.99
C VAL A 44 4.48 -5.60 -14.50
N ILE A 45 4.01 -4.67 -13.68
CA ILE A 45 4.02 -4.83 -12.23
C ILE A 45 2.70 -5.47 -11.80
N GLY A 46 2.79 -6.50 -10.94
CA GLY A 46 1.69 -7.02 -10.15
C GLY A 46 2.11 -6.96 -8.70
N HIS A 47 1.78 -5.86 -8.01
CA HIS A 47 2.21 -5.60 -6.65
C HIS A 47 1.16 -6.08 -5.64
N PRO A 48 1.36 -7.25 -4.96
CA PRO A 48 0.48 -7.71 -3.92
C PRO A 48 0.77 -6.99 -2.60
N PHE A 49 -0.25 -6.85 -1.76
CA PHE A 49 -0.09 -6.32 -0.40
C PHE A 49 0.22 -7.43 0.61
N ASN A 50 1.07 -7.12 1.58
CA ASN A 50 1.47 -8.05 2.63
C ASN A 50 0.43 -8.09 3.77
N PRO A 51 -0.01 -9.29 4.22
CA PRO A 51 0.37 -10.63 3.77
C PRO A 51 -0.36 -11.05 2.47
N PRO A 52 0.39 -11.42 1.40
CA PRO A 52 -0.18 -11.62 0.07
C PRO A 52 -1.12 -12.83 -0.04
N TYR A 53 -1.03 -13.77 0.89
CA TYR A 53 -1.90 -14.95 0.95
C TYR A 53 -3.27 -14.65 1.58
N ILE A 54 -3.45 -13.49 2.24
CA ILE A 54 -4.70 -13.07 2.87
C ILE A 54 -5.28 -11.84 2.19
N LEU A 55 -4.47 -10.78 2.02
CA LEU A 55 -4.94 -9.53 1.44
C LEU A 55 -5.23 -9.69 -0.06
N PRO A 56 -6.42 -9.24 -0.51
CA PRO A 56 -6.83 -9.45 -1.90
C PRO A 56 -6.20 -8.47 -2.88
N LEU A 57 -5.77 -7.27 -2.45
CA LEU A 57 -5.30 -6.23 -3.36
C LEU A 57 -4.05 -6.66 -4.14
N VAL A 58 -4.09 -6.43 -5.45
CA VAL A 58 -2.91 -6.44 -6.33
C VAL A 58 -2.96 -5.19 -7.21
N GLU A 59 -1.96 -4.32 -7.10
CA GLU A 59 -1.84 -3.17 -7.99
C GLU A 59 -1.16 -3.61 -9.31
N VAL A 60 -1.85 -3.42 -10.42
CA VAL A 60 -1.36 -3.75 -11.77
C VAL A 60 -0.91 -2.47 -12.44
N VAL A 61 0.40 -2.38 -12.75
CA VAL A 61 1.00 -1.15 -13.26
C VAL A 61 1.84 -1.43 -14.49
N GLY A 62 1.48 -0.83 -15.61
CA GLY A 62 2.29 -0.85 -16.82
C GLY A 62 3.33 0.28 -16.82
N GLY A 63 4.52 0.01 -17.36
CA GLY A 63 5.49 1.05 -17.71
C GLY A 63 5.21 1.65 -19.09
N LYS A 64 6.02 2.63 -19.49
CA LYS A 64 5.89 3.34 -20.77
C LYS A 64 5.87 2.45 -22.01
N LYS A 65 6.53 1.29 -21.95
CA LYS A 65 6.63 0.33 -23.06
C LYS A 65 5.77 -0.91 -22.86
N THR A 66 5.09 -1.07 -21.72
CA THR A 66 4.18 -2.20 -21.48
C THR A 66 2.99 -2.14 -22.43
N SER A 67 2.67 -3.26 -23.08
CA SER A 67 1.50 -3.34 -23.94
C SER A 67 0.20 -3.34 -23.11
N LYS A 68 -0.88 -2.81 -23.69
CA LYS A 68 -2.20 -2.88 -23.07
C LYS A 68 -2.65 -4.32 -22.82
N SER A 69 -2.30 -5.23 -23.72
CA SER A 69 -2.59 -6.65 -23.59
C SER A 69 -1.86 -7.29 -22.40
N ALA A 70 -0.62 -6.89 -22.11
CA ALA A 70 0.10 -7.38 -20.94
C ALA A 70 -0.55 -6.89 -19.62
N VAL A 71 -0.98 -5.63 -19.57
CA VAL A 71 -1.70 -5.09 -18.40
C VAL A 71 -3.03 -5.81 -18.20
N GLN A 72 -3.80 -6.01 -19.29
CA GLN A 72 -5.09 -6.72 -19.21
C GLN A 72 -4.91 -8.17 -18.80
N TRP A 73 -3.92 -8.85 -19.38
CA TRP A 73 -3.62 -10.23 -19.02
C TRP A 73 -3.28 -10.37 -17.52
N ALA A 74 -2.45 -9.45 -16.99
CA ALA A 74 -2.10 -9.47 -15.57
C ALA A 74 -3.34 -9.23 -14.68
N PHE A 75 -4.21 -8.30 -15.06
CA PHE A 75 -5.47 -8.06 -14.37
C PHE A 75 -6.34 -9.33 -14.34
N ASP A 76 -6.55 -9.96 -15.50
CA ASP A 76 -7.39 -11.15 -15.61
C ASP A 76 -6.80 -12.33 -14.84
N PHE A 77 -5.47 -12.51 -14.90
CA PHE A 77 -4.76 -13.52 -14.14
C PHE A 77 -4.94 -13.37 -12.62
N PHE A 78 -4.75 -12.16 -12.09
CA PHE A 78 -4.92 -11.94 -10.66
C PHE A 78 -6.40 -12.06 -10.25
N LYS A 79 -7.33 -11.63 -11.09
CA LYS A 79 -8.76 -11.82 -10.84
C LYS A 79 -9.14 -13.30 -10.82
N PHE A 80 -8.65 -14.08 -11.76
CA PHE A 80 -8.82 -15.53 -11.79
C PHE A 80 -8.24 -16.20 -10.54
N SER A 81 -7.11 -15.69 -10.03
CA SER A 81 -6.46 -16.18 -8.81
C SER A 81 -7.19 -15.78 -7.51
N GLY A 82 -8.37 -15.17 -7.59
CA GLY A 82 -9.17 -14.77 -6.44
C GLY A 82 -8.68 -13.46 -5.77
N LYS A 83 -7.86 -12.68 -6.45
CA LYS A 83 -7.41 -11.36 -6.01
C LYS A 83 -8.36 -10.26 -6.47
N GLU A 84 -8.21 -9.07 -5.89
CA GLU A 84 -8.85 -7.83 -6.32
C GLU A 84 -7.80 -6.93 -6.98
N PRO A 85 -7.56 -7.11 -8.29
CA PRO A 85 -6.58 -6.31 -9.01
C PRO A 85 -7.08 -4.89 -9.28
N LEU A 86 -6.19 -3.91 -9.13
CA LEU A 86 -6.40 -2.51 -9.42
C LEU A 86 -5.44 -2.05 -10.53
N ILE A 87 -5.95 -1.74 -11.71
CA ILE A 87 -5.11 -1.15 -12.77
C ILE A 87 -4.88 0.32 -12.47
N LEU A 88 -3.62 0.73 -12.35
CA LEU A 88 -3.27 2.13 -12.23
C LEU A 88 -3.30 2.83 -13.59
N LYS A 89 -3.98 3.97 -13.66
CA LYS A 89 -4.10 4.80 -14.88
C LYS A 89 -2.77 5.44 -15.30
N LYS A 90 -1.88 5.66 -14.33
CA LYS A 90 -0.54 6.22 -14.53
C LYS A 90 0.44 5.50 -13.63
N GLU A 91 1.63 5.29 -14.16
CA GLU A 91 2.76 4.84 -13.38
C GLU A 91 3.24 5.99 -12.47
N VAL A 92 3.28 5.73 -11.18
CA VAL A 92 3.79 6.67 -10.16
C VAL A 92 4.65 5.90 -9.15
N PRO A 93 5.75 6.50 -8.64
CA PRO A 93 6.56 5.86 -7.61
C PRO A 93 5.73 5.49 -6.38
N GLY A 94 5.90 4.27 -5.85
CA GLY A 94 5.16 3.80 -4.67
C GLY A 94 3.67 3.50 -4.93
N PHE A 95 3.21 3.58 -6.17
CA PHE A 95 1.85 3.27 -6.61
C PHE A 95 0.77 4.04 -5.82
N VAL A 96 -0.41 3.46 -5.54
CA VAL A 96 -1.48 4.14 -4.79
C VAL A 96 -1.46 3.73 -3.32
N ALA A 97 -1.54 2.43 -3.04
CA ALA A 97 -1.72 1.95 -1.68
C ALA A 97 -0.47 2.17 -0.81
N THR A 98 0.74 1.92 -1.37
CA THR A 98 2.00 2.21 -0.66
C THR A 98 2.13 3.70 -0.37
N ARG A 99 1.78 4.59 -1.30
CA ARG A 99 1.84 6.05 -1.06
C ARG A 99 0.93 6.50 0.08
N LEU A 100 -0.29 5.94 0.15
CA LEU A 100 -1.22 6.24 1.24
C LEU A 100 -0.70 5.72 2.58
N GLN A 101 -0.13 4.52 2.59
CA GLN A 101 0.49 3.95 3.77
C GLN A 101 1.71 4.76 4.22
N GLU A 102 2.58 5.18 3.28
CA GLU A 102 3.75 6.00 3.56
C GLU A 102 3.39 7.39 4.13
N ALA A 103 2.28 7.98 3.71
CA ALA A 103 1.82 9.24 4.29
C ALA A 103 1.50 9.10 5.79
N LEU A 104 0.80 8.02 6.17
CA LEU A 104 0.54 7.70 7.58
C LEU A 104 1.82 7.38 8.34
N TRP A 105 2.72 6.60 7.74
CA TRP A 105 3.98 6.21 8.37
C TRP A 105 4.89 7.41 8.65
N ARG A 106 5.03 8.33 7.70
CA ARG A 106 5.84 9.55 7.88
C ARG A 106 5.31 10.41 9.01
N GLU A 107 4.00 10.60 9.09
CA GLU A 107 3.39 11.35 10.18
C GLU A 107 3.61 10.66 11.54
N ALA A 108 3.47 9.33 11.60
CA ALA A 108 3.74 8.56 12.81
C ALA A 108 5.19 8.73 13.29
N LEU A 109 6.17 8.69 12.37
CA LEU A 109 7.58 8.93 12.70
C LEU A 109 7.80 10.33 13.29
N HIS A 110 7.19 11.36 12.72
CA HIS A 110 7.27 12.72 13.26
C HIS A 110 6.68 12.85 14.66
N MET A 111 5.51 12.23 14.90
CA MET A 111 4.86 12.25 16.22
C MET A 111 5.75 11.61 17.29
N VAL A 112 6.41 10.51 16.96
CA VAL A 112 7.32 9.83 17.91
C VAL A 112 8.61 10.63 18.12
N ASP A 113 9.20 11.17 17.06
CA ASP A 113 10.43 11.98 17.12
C ASP A 113 10.24 13.21 17.98
N ASN A 114 9.13 13.92 17.79
CA ASN A 114 8.79 15.12 18.55
C ASN A 114 8.23 14.84 19.96
N GLY A 115 8.03 13.56 20.34
CA GLY A 115 7.44 13.22 21.64
C GLY A 115 5.96 13.59 21.76
N GLU A 116 5.25 13.72 20.63
CA GLU A 116 3.82 14.06 20.58
C GLU A 116 2.93 12.84 20.91
N ALA A 117 3.35 11.64 20.53
CA ALA A 117 2.64 10.40 20.79
C ALA A 117 3.61 9.19 20.81
N SER A 118 3.29 8.17 21.61
CA SER A 118 3.98 6.89 21.55
C SER A 118 3.48 6.03 20.37
N PRO A 119 4.24 5.00 19.91
CA PRO A 119 3.74 4.03 18.94
C PRO A 119 2.40 3.41 19.34
N SER A 120 2.21 3.10 20.63
CA SER A 120 0.96 2.57 21.16
C SER A 120 -0.21 3.55 21.03
N ASP A 121 0.01 4.84 21.28
CA ASP A 121 -1.04 5.86 21.16
C ASP A 121 -1.46 6.03 19.71
N ILE A 122 -0.49 6.01 18.77
CA ILE A 122 -0.72 6.13 17.33
C ILE A 122 -1.58 4.95 16.83
N ASP A 123 -1.20 3.72 17.15
CA ASP A 123 -1.95 2.52 16.75
C ASP A 123 -3.34 2.51 17.37
N LYS A 124 -3.48 2.87 18.66
CA LYS A 124 -4.76 2.98 19.34
C LYS A 124 -5.68 4.01 18.69
N ALA A 125 -5.15 5.16 18.29
CA ALA A 125 -5.89 6.20 17.59
C ALA A 125 -6.38 5.74 16.22
N LEU A 126 -5.52 5.07 15.44
CA LEU A 126 -5.87 4.57 14.11
C LEU A 126 -6.93 3.47 14.18
N ILE A 127 -6.72 2.45 15.02
CA ILE A 127 -7.60 1.27 15.11
C ILE A 127 -9.00 1.64 15.62
N ASN A 128 -9.10 2.59 16.54
CA ASN A 128 -10.39 2.99 17.13
C ASN A 128 -11.01 4.23 16.49
N GLY A 129 -10.28 4.93 15.63
CA GLY A 129 -10.73 6.14 14.94
C GLY A 129 -11.04 5.91 13.44
N PRO A 130 -10.12 6.26 12.54
CA PRO A 130 -10.40 6.24 11.11
C PRO A 130 -10.46 4.86 10.48
N ALA A 131 -9.66 3.88 10.95
CA ALA A 131 -9.51 2.60 10.29
C ALA A 131 -10.81 1.79 10.15
N PRO A 132 -11.71 1.66 11.14
CA PRO A 132 -12.94 0.90 10.99
C PRO A 132 -13.81 1.39 9.83
N ARG A 133 -13.95 2.70 9.64
CA ARG A 133 -14.73 3.25 8.52
C ARG A 133 -14.00 3.13 7.18
N MET A 134 -12.66 3.21 7.17
CA MET A 134 -11.85 3.00 5.97
C MET A 134 -11.95 1.58 5.45
N VAL A 135 -12.01 0.58 6.33
CA VAL A 135 -12.20 -0.82 5.96
C VAL A 135 -13.55 -1.05 5.28
N VAL A 136 -14.61 -0.34 5.70
CA VAL A 136 -15.97 -0.50 5.15
C VAL A 136 -16.13 0.20 3.80
N GLN A 137 -15.56 1.38 3.60
CA GLN A 137 -15.87 2.21 2.42
C GLN A 137 -14.69 3.02 1.86
N GLY A 138 -13.48 2.89 2.42
CA GLY A 138 -12.30 3.64 2.02
C GLY A 138 -12.37 5.12 2.45
N GLN A 139 -11.25 5.85 2.26
CA GLN A 139 -11.11 7.23 2.73
C GLN A 139 -12.04 8.22 2.01
N CYS A 140 -12.11 8.13 0.68
CA CYS A 140 -12.91 9.09 -0.11
C CYS A 140 -14.41 8.98 0.20
N MET A 141 -14.93 7.75 0.24
CA MET A 141 -16.34 7.53 0.57
C MET A 141 -16.65 7.83 2.04
N ALA A 142 -15.71 7.59 2.95
CA ALA A 142 -15.88 7.97 4.35
C ALA A 142 -16.11 9.48 4.51
N PHE A 143 -15.38 10.30 3.77
CA PHE A 143 -15.56 11.75 3.79
C PHE A 143 -16.81 12.21 3.04
N HIS A 144 -17.14 11.55 1.91
CA HIS A 144 -18.37 11.82 1.19
C HIS A 144 -19.62 11.60 2.07
N VAL A 145 -19.68 10.47 2.76
CA VAL A 145 -20.82 10.12 3.62
C VAL A 145 -20.89 10.97 4.89
N ALA A 146 -19.75 11.39 5.43
CA ALA A 146 -19.70 12.21 6.64
C ALA A 146 -20.38 13.58 6.50
N CYS A 147 -20.55 14.10 5.28
CA CYS A 147 -21.18 15.38 4.99
C CYS A 147 -22.66 15.25 4.57
N GLY A 148 -23.28 14.09 4.79
CA GLY A 148 -24.70 13.88 4.49
C GLY A 148 -25.02 14.09 3.01
N GLU A 149 -26.19 14.69 2.73
CA GLU A 149 -26.66 14.91 1.34
C GLU A 149 -25.75 15.81 0.50
N GLY A 150 -25.00 16.71 1.12
CA GLY A 150 -24.03 17.57 0.43
C GLY A 150 -22.76 16.84 -0.03
N GLY A 151 -22.47 15.68 0.53
CA GLY A 151 -21.42 14.77 0.09
C GLY A 151 -20.02 15.40 0.01
N MET A 152 -19.25 14.98 -0.99
CA MET A 152 -17.87 15.45 -1.17
C MET A 152 -17.77 16.95 -1.49
N ALA A 153 -18.75 17.53 -2.17
CA ALA A 153 -18.76 18.97 -2.44
C ALA A 153 -18.76 19.76 -1.13
N THR A 154 -19.68 19.45 -0.23
CA THR A 154 -19.74 20.06 1.11
C THR A 154 -18.47 19.81 1.91
N ASN A 155 -17.90 18.60 1.82
CA ASN A 155 -16.63 18.31 2.49
C ASN A 155 -15.49 19.23 2.02
N LEU A 156 -15.33 19.39 0.72
CA LEU A 156 -14.28 20.22 0.14
C LEU A 156 -14.49 21.72 0.43
N ASP A 157 -15.76 22.19 0.41
CA ASP A 157 -16.07 23.57 0.70
C ASP A 157 -15.81 23.93 2.18
N GLN A 158 -16.21 23.06 3.10
CA GLN A 158 -16.06 23.30 4.54
C GLN A 158 -14.65 23.05 5.05
N PHE A 159 -14.02 21.94 4.64
CA PHE A 159 -12.73 21.51 5.16
C PHE A 159 -11.55 21.80 4.22
N GLY A 160 -11.81 22.17 2.95
CA GLY A 160 -10.77 22.53 2.00
C GLY A 160 -9.82 23.62 2.50
N PRO A 161 -10.30 24.69 3.15
CA PRO A 161 -9.43 25.71 3.74
C PRO A 161 -8.41 25.16 4.76
N ALA A 162 -8.81 24.14 5.53
CA ALA A 162 -7.97 23.49 6.52
C ALA A 162 -6.81 22.68 5.92
N LEU A 163 -6.87 22.31 4.64
CA LEU A 163 -5.76 21.65 3.94
C LEU A 163 -4.49 22.50 3.86
N LYS A 164 -4.61 23.81 4.07
CA LYS A 164 -3.46 24.75 4.15
C LYS A 164 -2.86 24.82 5.54
N TRP A 165 -3.49 24.22 6.54
CA TRP A 165 -3.02 24.24 7.91
C TRP A 165 -1.95 23.16 8.14
N PRO A 166 -1.01 23.36 9.07
CA PRO A 166 0.08 22.43 9.30
C PRO A 166 -0.36 21.24 10.17
N TRP A 167 -1.39 20.53 9.73
CA TRP A 167 -1.92 19.37 10.47
C TRP A 167 -1.18 18.07 10.19
N THR A 168 -0.42 18.02 9.10
CA THR A 168 0.36 16.83 8.72
C THR A 168 1.72 17.21 8.15
N ARG A 169 2.68 16.30 8.25
CA ARG A 169 4.04 16.42 7.72
C ARG A 169 4.28 15.31 6.70
N LEU A 170 4.31 15.67 5.41
CA LEU A 170 4.50 14.68 4.34
C LEU A 170 5.98 14.38 4.03
N GLN A 171 6.92 15.21 4.50
CA GLN A 171 8.34 14.91 4.42
C GLN A 171 8.71 13.93 5.52
N ALA A 172 9.52 12.92 5.18
CA ALA A 172 10.04 12.01 6.20
C ALA A 172 10.99 12.75 7.15
N PRO A 173 10.94 12.48 8.47
CA PRO A 173 11.97 12.94 9.40
C PRO A 173 13.29 12.23 9.10
N GLU A 174 14.39 12.80 9.59
CA GLU A 174 15.66 12.09 9.59
C GLU A 174 15.58 10.88 10.54
N LEU A 175 15.98 9.71 10.05
CA LEU A 175 15.97 8.49 10.85
C LEU A 175 17.22 8.45 11.75
N THR A 176 17.21 9.25 12.81
CA THR A 176 18.26 9.28 13.81
C THR A 176 18.27 8.00 14.66
N THR A 177 19.40 7.74 15.33
CA THR A 177 19.48 6.62 16.30
C THR A 177 18.43 6.76 17.40
N GLU A 178 18.20 7.97 17.87
CA GLU A 178 17.20 8.25 18.92
C GLU A 178 15.78 7.93 18.46
N LEU A 179 15.37 8.36 17.25
CA LEU A 179 14.06 8.03 16.68
C LEU A 179 13.91 6.54 16.49
N ARG A 180 14.94 5.87 15.93
CA ARG A 180 14.95 4.42 15.77
C ARG A 180 14.74 3.70 17.09
N ASP A 181 15.43 4.11 18.15
CA ASP A 181 15.36 3.46 19.47
C ASP A 181 13.98 3.70 20.12
N LYS A 182 13.39 4.91 20.00
CA LYS A 182 12.02 5.18 20.44
C LYS A 182 11.01 4.27 19.76
N MET A 183 11.12 4.08 18.43
CA MET A 183 10.22 3.20 17.68
C MET A 183 10.37 1.73 18.09
N VAL A 184 11.61 1.23 18.16
CA VAL A 184 11.91 -0.16 18.53
C VAL A 184 11.41 -0.47 19.95
N ASN A 185 11.73 0.39 20.91
CA ASN A 185 11.33 0.19 22.31
C ASN A 185 9.80 0.24 22.44
N GLY A 186 9.13 1.22 21.83
CA GLY A 186 7.67 1.30 21.88
C GLY A 186 6.97 0.09 21.26
N CYS A 187 7.46 -0.43 20.14
CA CYS A 187 6.91 -1.63 19.53
C CYS A 187 7.20 -2.89 20.37
N ASN A 188 8.38 -3.01 20.98
CA ASN A 188 8.68 -4.12 21.88
C ASN A 188 7.81 -4.10 23.14
N GLU A 189 7.55 -2.94 23.72
CA GLU A 189 6.62 -2.79 24.85
C GLU A 189 5.21 -3.25 24.47
N MET A 190 4.72 -2.90 23.27
CA MET A 190 3.42 -3.37 22.76
C MET A 190 3.38 -4.88 22.53
N ALA A 191 4.45 -5.48 22.04
CA ALA A 191 4.57 -6.92 21.80
C ALA A 191 4.64 -7.71 23.12
N GLY A 192 5.22 -7.12 24.17
CA GLY A 192 5.51 -7.80 25.43
C GLY A 192 6.37 -9.05 25.23
N ASP A 193 6.07 -10.11 25.98
CA ASP A 193 6.75 -11.41 25.86
C ASP A 193 6.19 -12.29 24.73
N THR A 194 5.31 -11.74 23.88
CA THR A 194 4.70 -12.50 22.79
C THR A 194 5.68 -12.68 21.64
N ASN A 195 5.95 -13.91 21.23
CA ASN A 195 6.85 -14.16 20.09
C ASN A 195 6.20 -13.74 18.75
N PHE A 196 7.04 -13.56 17.73
CA PHE A 196 6.62 -13.10 16.42
C PHE A 196 5.57 -14.00 15.75
N GLU A 197 5.69 -15.32 15.89
CA GLU A 197 4.77 -16.29 15.27
C GLU A 197 3.35 -16.14 15.82
N ILE A 198 3.22 -15.94 17.13
CA ILE A 198 1.92 -15.72 17.78
C ILE A 198 1.33 -14.36 17.36
N LEU A 199 2.15 -13.31 17.27
CA LEU A 199 1.70 -11.98 16.80
C LEU A 199 1.20 -12.07 15.35
N ALA A 200 1.92 -12.77 14.49
CA ALA A 200 1.54 -12.96 13.10
C ALA A 200 0.24 -13.76 12.96
N SER A 201 0.09 -14.86 13.70
CA SER A 201 -1.14 -15.68 13.69
C SER A 201 -2.36 -14.88 14.14
N LYS A 202 -2.27 -14.15 15.24
CA LYS A 202 -3.36 -13.28 15.73
C LYS A 202 -3.76 -12.22 14.70
N ARG A 203 -2.79 -11.58 14.06
CA ARG A 203 -3.05 -10.62 12.99
C ARG A 203 -3.80 -11.27 11.83
N ASP A 204 -3.33 -12.42 11.37
CA ASP A 204 -3.89 -13.12 10.21
C ASP A 204 -5.34 -13.58 10.47
N GLU A 205 -5.61 -14.13 11.64
CA GLU A 205 -6.97 -14.50 12.08
C GLU A 205 -7.92 -13.29 12.13
N ALA A 206 -7.46 -12.17 12.66
CA ALA A 206 -8.24 -10.94 12.70
C ALA A 206 -8.53 -10.40 11.29
N ILE A 207 -7.54 -10.37 10.39
CA ILE A 207 -7.73 -9.95 8.99
C ILE A 207 -8.75 -10.84 8.29
N VAL A 208 -8.64 -12.16 8.42
CA VAL A 208 -9.60 -13.11 7.84
C VAL A 208 -11.01 -12.87 8.36
N SER A 209 -11.16 -12.60 9.65
CA SER A 209 -12.45 -12.29 10.28
C SER A 209 -13.08 -11.03 9.71
N VAL A 210 -12.30 -9.97 9.54
CA VAL A 210 -12.73 -8.71 8.91
C VAL A 210 -13.15 -8.93 7.45
N LEU A 211 -12.33 -9.62 6.65
CA LEU A 211 -12.63 -9.90 5.24
C LEU A 211 -13.90 -10.73 5.10
N ASN A 212 -14.13 -11.73 5.97
CA ASN A 212 -15.34 -12.53 5.97
C ASN A 212 -16.58 -11.72 6.40
N ALA A 213 -16.44 -10.79 7.34
CA ALA A 213 -17.53 -9.89 7.71
C ALA A 213 -17.94 -8.95 6.59
N LEU A 214 -16.98 -8.47 5.79
CA LEU A 214 -17.23 -7.63 4.61
C LEU A 214 -17.95 -8.39 3.49
N LYS A 215 -17.54 -9.63 3.20
CA LYS A 215 -18.19 -10.48 2.18
C LYS A 215 -19.68 -10.77 2.47
N LYS A 216 -20.08 -10.82 3.74
CA LYS A 216 -21.49 -11.06 4.13
C LYS A 216 -22.41 -9.84 3.90
N LYS A 217 -21.85 -8.67 3.58
CA LYS A 217 -22.59 -7.42 3.35
C LYS A 217 -22.69 -7.03 1.86
N SER A 218 -21.97 -7.77 0.98
CA SER A 218 -22.03 -7.67 -0.48
C SER A 218 -23.06 -8.62 -1.04
#